data_085622beedc4fdd11da199b74332a1ce
#
_entry.id   085622beedc4fdd11da199b74332a1ce
#
_cell.length_a   1.000
_cell.length_b   1.000
_cell.length_c   1.000
_cell.angle_alpha   90.00
_cell.angle_beta   90.00
_cell.angle_gamma   90.00
#
_symmetry.space_group_name_H-M   'P 1'
#
loop_
_entity.id
_entity.type
_entity.pdbx_description
1 polymer ?
#
loop_
_entity_poly.entity_id
_entity_poly.type
_entity_poly.pdbx_seq_one_letter_code
_entity_poly.pdbx_strand_id
1 'polypeptide(L)'
;MPELPEVETTRAGIRPHIKGKTLTDFHVRQKSLRWPVELPNTIKGEMVNEVERRGKYLLLRMAPGCLIIHLGMSGSLRIVQGSAAPSQHDHLDLAFDDLSLRLNDPRRFGSVHFHRGTPETHWLLHK
;
A
#
# COMPACT_ATOMS: atom_id res chain seq x y z
N MET A 1 0.83 1.66 -17.71
CA MET A 1 0.45 0.73 -16.65
C MET A 1 1.68 -0.01 -16.16
N PRO A 2 1.93 -0.05 -14.84
CA PRO A 2 3.06 -0.85 -14.35
C PRO A 2 2.91 -2.31 -14.74
N GLU A 3 3.97 -2.83 -15.32
CA GLU A 3 4.03 -4.23 -15.73
C GLU A 3 4.51 -5.11 -14.59
N LEU A 4 4.37 -6.43 -14.70
CA LEU A 4 4.79 -7.36 -13.67
C LEU A 4 6.24 -7.13 -13.20
N PRO A 5 7.24 -6.91 -14.08
CA PRO A 5 8.59 -6.62 -13.62
C PRO A 5 8.69 -5.37 -12.77
N GLU A 6 7.92 -4.32 -13.10
CA GLU A 6 7.93 -3.08 -12.33
C GLU A 6 7.27 -3.26 -10.97
N VAL A 7 6.18 -4.01 -10.91
CA VAL A 7 5.50 -4.33 -9.64
C VAL A 7 6.40 -5.16 -8.75
N GLU A 8 7.09 -6.15 -9.32
CA GLU A 8 8.04 -6.97 -8.57
C GLU A 8 9.22 -6.15 -8.07
N THR A 9 9.74 -5.22 -8.89
CA THR A 9 10.81 -4.31 -8.47
C THR A 9 10.36 -3.44 -7.30
N THR A 10 9.12 -2.94 -7.35
CA THR A 10 8.55 -2.16 -6.25
C THR A 10 8.46 -3.01 -4.98
N ARG A 11 7.93 -4.23 -5.08
CA ARG A 11 7.82 -5.13 -3.93
C ARG A 11 9.18 -5.38 -3.31
N ALA A 12 10.16 -5.74 -4.12
CA ALA A 12 11.51 -6.03 -3.64
C ALA A 12 12.17 -4.79 -3.03
N GLY A 13 11.89 -3.61 -3.60
CA GLY A 13 12.48 -2.37 -3.11
C GLY A 13 11.91 -1.90 -1.79
N ILE A 14 10.61 -2.05 -1.56
CA ILE A 14 9.99 -1.59 -0.31
C ILE A 14 10.10 -2.62 0.82
N ARG A 15 10.17 -3.90 0.51
CA ARG A 15 10.14 -4.97 1.51
C ARG A 15 11.20 -4.82 2.61
N PRO A 16 12.49 -4.58 2.31
CA PRO A 16 13.49 -4.47 3.37
C PRO A 16 13.26 -3.27 4.32
N HIS A 17 12.50 -2.29 3.87
CA HIS A 17 12.25 -1.08 4.67
C HIS A 17 11.04 -1.21 5.58
N ILE A 18 10.05 -2.00 5.21
CA ILE A 18 8.78 -2.05 5.96
C ILE A 18 8.48 -3.43 6.57
N LYS A 19 9.07 -4.51 6.08
CA LYS A 19 8.86 -5.82 6.71
C LYS A 19 9.40 -5.81 8.13
N GLY A 20 8.57 -6.23 9.07
CA GLY A 20 8.90 -6.22 10.48
C GLY A 20 8.69 -4.87 11.15
N LYS A 21 8.22 -3.87 10.43
CA LYS A 21 7.95 -2.55 10.98
C LYS A 21 6.48 -2.42 11.35
N THR A 22 6.23 -1.62 12.38
CA THR A 22 4.87 -1.34 12.84
C THR A 22 4.31 -0.14 12.12
N LEU A 23 3.10 -0.28 11.58
CA LEU A 23 2.35 0.83 11.00
C LEU A 23 1.86 1.72 12.15
N THR A 24 2.41 2.92 12.26
CA THR A 24 2.07 3.81 13.37
C THR A 24 0.91 4.73 13.04
N ASP A 25 0.73 5.09 11.77
CA ASP A 25 -0.34 5.99 11.34
C ASP A 25 -0.50 5.87 9.83
N PHE A 26 -1.57 6.45 9.30
CA PHE A 26 -1.75 6.62 7.86
C PHE A 26 -2.47 7.93 7.57
N HIS A 27 -2.19 8.51 6.40
CA HIS A 27 -2.79 9.76 5.97
C HIS A 27 -3.36 9.57 4.56
N VAL A 28 -4.69 9.56 4.47
CA VAL A 28 -5.40 9.46 3.21
C VAL A 28 -5.72 10.87 2.73
N ARG A 29 -4.98 11.36 1.74
CA ARG A 29 -5.18 12.70 1.18
C ARG A 29 -6.22 12.72 0.09
N GLN A 30 -6.30 11.62 -0.69
CA GLN A 30 -7.32 11.44 -1.71
C GLN A 30 -8.17 10.23 -1.34
N LYS A 31 -9.42 10.49 -0.97
CA LYS A 31 -10.33 9.44 -0.49
C LYS A 31 -10.88 8.56 -1.60
N SER A 32 -10.75 9.00 -2.84
CA SER A 32 -11.30 8.27 -3.99
C SER A 32 -10.24 8.12 -5.06
N LEU A 33 -9.71 6.91 -5.17
CA LEU A 33 -8.93 6.46 -6.31
C LEU A 33 -9.90 5.77 -7.26
N ARG A 34 -9.52 4.63 -7.86
CA ARG A 34 -10.48 3.82 -8.64
C ARG A 34 -11.66 3.42 -7.77
N TRP A 35 -11.39 3.08 -6.51
CA TRP A 35 -12.37 2.75 -5.48
C TRP A 35 -12.16 3.66 -4.28
N PRO A 36 -13.17 3.84 -3.42
CA PRO A 36 -12.95 4.57 -2.18
C PRO A 36 -11.83 3.95 -1.34
N VAL A 37 -11.00 4.79 -0.74
CA VAL A 37 -9.93 4.35 0.14
C VAL A 37 -10.43 4.44 1.58
N GLU A 38 -10.72 3.28 2.15
CA GLU A 38 -11.28 3.17 3.50
C GLU A 38 -10.38 2.24 4.31
N LEU A 39 -9.57 2.81 5.19
CA LEU A 39 -8.65 2.07 6.02
C LEU A 39 -9.12 2.13 7.46
N PRO A 40 -9.30 0.97 8.12
CA PRO A 40 -9.75 0.97 9.52
C PRO A 40 -8.63 1.43 10.44
N ASN A 41 -9.00 2.20 11.48
CA ASN A 41 -8.02 2.65 12.46
C ASN A 41 -7.39 1.47 13.23
N THR A 42 -8.04 0.31 13.21
CA THR A 42 -7.55 -0.88 13.91
C THR A 42 -6.24 -1.41 13.33
N ILE A 43 -5.83 -0.99 12.13
CA ILE A 43 -4.54 -1.42 11.58
C ILE A 43 -3.37 -0.62 12.16
N LYS A 44 -3.62 0.51 12.81
CA LYS A 44 -2.58 1.26 13.51
C LYS A 44 -2.06 0.42 14.67
N GLY A 45 -0.75 0.31 14.77
CA GLY A 45 -0.10 -0.53 15.76
C GLY A 45 0.20 -1.93 15.27
N GLU A 46 -0.24 -2.31 14.08
CA GLU A 46 0.01 -3.63 13.52
C GLU A 46 1.32 -3.67 12.74
N MET A 47 2.04 -4.79 12.88
CA MET A 47 3.31 -5.00 12.19
C MET A 47 3.06 -5.58 10.80
N VAL A 48 3.82 -5.11 9.81
CA VAL A 48 3.84 -5.72 8.49
C VAL A 48 4.70 -6.99 8.57
N ASN A 49 4.05 -8.14 8.47
CA ASN A 49 4.72 -9.43 8.59
C ASN A 49 5.43 -9.84 7.30
N GLU A 50 4.88 -9.44 6.17
CA GLU A 50 5.45 -9.78 4.87
C GLU A 50 4.95 -8.82 3.80
N VAL A 51 5.77 -8.63 2.77
CA VAL A 51 5.41 -7.85 1.58
C VAL A 51 5.47 -8.80 0.40
N GLU A 52 4.32 -9.09 -0.19
CA GLU A 52 4.16 -10.07 -1.24
C GLU A 52 3.59 -9.44 -2.50
N ARG A 53 3.65 -10.20 -3.57
CA ARG A 53 3.01 -9.83 -4.84
C ARG A 53 2.14 -11.00 -5.31
N ARG A 54 0.94 -10.65 -5.78
CA ARG A 54 0.08 -11.62 -6.47
C ARG A 54 -0.37 -10.98 -7.77
N GLY A 55 0.20 -11.45 -8.88
CA GLY A 55 -0.01 -10.78 -10.15
C GLY A 55 0.47 -9.33 -10.04
N LYS A 56 -0.39 -8.39 -10.39
CA LYS A 56 -0.09 -6.95 -10.31
C LYS A 56 -0.55 -6.32 -9.00
N TYR A 57 -0.94 -7.13 -8.02
CA TYR A 57 -1.32 -6.65 -6.70
C TYR A 57 -0.16 -6.81 -5.73
N LEU A 58 0.05 -5.77 -4.92
CA LEU A 58 1.00 -5.78 -3.81
C LEU A 58 0.23 -6.07 -2.53
N LEU A 59 0.76 -6.95 -1.71
CA LEU A 59 0.10 -7.40 -0.48
C LEU A 59 0.99 -7.10 0.70
N LEU A 60 0.50 -6.28 1.64
CA LEU A 60 1.17 -6.04 2.91
C LEU A 60 0.42 -6.84 3.98
N ARG A 61 1.01 -7.94 4.41
CA ARG A 61 0.35 -8.82 5.37
C ARG A 61 0.52 -8.33 6.79
N MET A 62 -0.57 -8.38 7.54
CA MET A 62 -0.64 -8.02 8.96
C MET A 62 -1.42 -9.10 9.69
N ALA A 63 -1.37 -9.09 11.04
CA ALA A 63 -2.09 -10.10 11.84
C ALA A 63 -3.60 -10.14 11.52
N PRO A 64 -4.32 -9.01 11.47
CA PRO A 64 -5.77 -9.06 11.22
C PRO A 64 -6.14 -9.25 9.75
N GLY A 65 -5.19 -9.11 8.80
CA GLY A 65 -5.49 -9.21 7.37
C GLY A 65 -4.39 -8.64 6.52
N CYS A 66 -4.74 -8.06 5.37
CA CYS A 66 -3.72 -7.49 4.50
C CYS A 66 -4.21 -6.23 3.79
N LEU A 67 -3.25 -5.35 3.49
CA LEU A 67 -3.46 -4.27 2.55
C LEU A 67 -3.21 -4.78 1.14
N ILE A 68 -4.15 -4.53 0.25
CA ILE A 68 -4.09 -4.95 -1.15
C ILE A 68 -3.98 -3.69 -2.00
N ILE A 69 -2.85 -3.52 -2.68
CA ILE A 69 -2.53 -2.30 -3.40
C ILE A 69 -2.32 -2.62 -4.87
N HIS A 70 -3.01 -1.88 -5.73
CA HIS A 70 -2.82 -1.94 -7.18
C HIS A 70 -2.35 -0.57 -7.65
N LEU A 71 -1.29 -0.54 -8.46
CA LEU A 71 -0.70 0.73 -8.89
C LEU A 71 -1.43 1.38 -10.08
N GLY A 72 -2.39 0.67 -10.67
CA GLY A 72 -3.14 1.21 -11.80
C GLY A 72 -2.26 1.45 -13.00
N MET A 73 -2.44 2.62 -13.63
CA MET A 73 -1.67 2.97 -14.83
C MET A 73 -0.46 3.85 -14.54
N SER A 74 -0.52 4.65 -13.48
CA SER A 74 0.51 5.66 -13.21
C SER A 74 0.98 5.65 -11.75
N GLY A 75 0.51 4.70 -10.95
CA GLY A 75 0.83 4.66 -9.53
C GLY A 75 2.25 4.18 -9.27
N SER A 76 2.83 4.72 -8.20
CA SER A 76 4.11 4.27 -7.68
C SER A 76 4.10 4.31 -6.16
N LEU A 77 4.83 3.39 -5.55
CA LEU A 77 5.07 3.35 -4.12
C LEU A 77 6.55 3.59 -3.88
N ARG A 78 6.86 4.49 -2.95
CA ARG A 78 8.25 4.75 -2.60
C ARG A 78 8.39 5.03 -1.11
N ILE A 79 9.58 4.76 -0.61
CA ILE A 79 9.94 5.10 0.76
C ILE A 79 10.40 6.55 0.80
N VAL A 80 9.86 7.32 1.73
CA VAL A 80 10.26 8.72 1.94
C VAL A 80 10.53 8.94 3.42
N GLN A 81 11.23 10.02 3.76
CA GLN A 81 11.35 10.46 5.15
C GLN A 81 9.98 10.85 5.67
N GLY A 82 9.70 10.53 6.94
CA GLY A 82 8.40 10.81 7.52
C GLY A 82 8.01 12.29 7.51
N SER A 83 9.00 13.18 7.50
CA SER A 83 8.79 14.63 7.43
C SER A 83 8.71 15.19 6.02
N ALA A 84 8.90 14.36 4.99
CA ALA A 84 8.90 14.84 3.61
C ALA A 84 7.53 15.38 3.22
N ALA A 85 7.50 16.62 2.69
CA ALA A 85 6.26 17.25 2.26
C ALA A 85 5.67 16.49 1.07
N PRO A 86 4.34 16.28 1.04
CA PRO A 86 3.71 15.60 -0.08
C PRO A 86 3.62 16.52 -1.30
N SER A 87 3.70 15.91 -2.48
CA SER A 87 3.43 16.61 -3.74
C SER A 87 1.97 16.40 -4.14
N GLN A 88 1.60 16.98 -5.28
CA GLN A 88 0.20 17.07 -5.71
C GLN A 88 -0.52 15.72 -5.81
N HIS A 89 0.18 14.67 -6.24
CA HIS A 89 -0.44 13.37 -6.47
C HIS A 89 -0.04 12.32 -5.44
N ASP A 90 0.46 12.76 -4.29
CA ASP A 90 0.78 11.88 -3.18
C ASP A 90 -0.48 11.67 -2.34
N HIS A 91 -1.20 10.59 -2.64
CA HIS A 91 -2.57 10.39 -2.16
C HIS A 91 -2.66 9.66 -0.84
N LEU A 92 -1.63 8.89 -0.48
CA LEU A 92 -1.65 8.08 0.73
C LEU A 92 -0.23 7.95 1.27
N ASP A 93 -0.10 8.13 2.58
CA ASP A 93 1.11 7.77 3.32
C ASP A 93 0.77 6.70 4.35
N LEU A 94 1.58 5.67 4.40
CA LEU A 94 1.60 4.68 5.49
C LEU A 94 2.85 4.95 6.31
N ALA A 95 2.68 5.35 7.57
CA ALA A 95 3.79 5.79 8.40
C ALA A 95 4.35 4.65 9.25
N PHE A 96 5.68 4.52 9.27
CA PHE A 96 6.42 3.52 10.02
C PHE A 96 7.57 4.22 10.75
N ASP A 97 7.31 4.75 11.94
CA ASP A 97 8.29 5.53 12.72
C ASP A 97 8.79 6.74 11.92
N ASP A 98 10.07 6.73 11.50
CA ASP A 98 10.71 7.86 10.83
C ASP A 98 10.58 7.83 9.31
N LEU A 99 9.96 6.80 8.75
CA LEU A 99 9.75 6.70 7.30
C LEU A 99 8.28 6.53 6.96
N SER A 100 7.95 6.80 5.71
CA SER A 100 6.61 6.55 5.17
C SER A 100 6.70 5.82 3.85
N LEU A 101 5.72 4.95 3.61
CA LEU A 101 5.47 4.38 2.30
C LEU A 101 4.42 5.26 1.62
N ARG A 102 4.79 5.89 0.53
CA ARG A 102 3.98 6.93 -0.12
C ARG A 102 3.49 6.47 -1.47
N LEU A 103 2.18 6.56 -1.67
CA LEU A 103 1.53 6.24 -2.94
C LEU A 103 1.32 7.53 -3.74
N ASN A 104 1.94 7.60 -4.91
CA ASN A 104 1.73 8.65 -5.89
C ASN A 104 0.96 8.05 -7.07
N ASP A 105 -0.14 8.69 -7.48
CA ASP A 105 -0.97 8.16 -8.57
C ASP A 105 -1.71 9.30 -9.29
N PRO A 106 -1.07 9.95 -10.27
CA PRO A 106 -1.70 11.09 -10.96
C PRO A 106 -3.05 10.79 -11.59
N ARG A 107 -3.23 9.59 -12.15
CA ARG A 107 -4.45 9.23 -12.86
C ARG A 107 -5.51 8.59 -11.96
N ARG A 108 -5.17 8.25 -10.74
CA ARG A 108 -6.08 7.68 -9.73
C ARG A 108 -6.78 6.38 -10.16
N PHE A 109 -6.11 5.59 -10.99
CA PHE A 109 -6.62 4.26 -11.40
C PHE A 109 -6.12 3.14 -10.51
N GLY A 110 -5.26 3.45 -9.55
CA GLY A 110 -4.84 2.49 -8.55
C GLY A 110 -5.91 2.24 -7.50
N SER A 111 -5.62 1.32 -6.60
CA SER A 111 -6.54 1.01 -5.50
C SER A 111 -5.80 0.57 -4.25
N VAL A 112 -6.42 0.82 -3.10
CA VAL A 112 -5.92 0.40 -1.80
C VAL A 112 -7.11 -0.14 -1.02
N HIS A 113 -7.01 -1.41 -0.61
CA HIS A 113 -8.06 -2.07 0.19
C HIS A 113 -7.42 -2.73 1.40
N PHE A 114 -8.12 -2.68 2.52
CA PHE A 114 -7.79 -3.55 3.65
C PHE A 114 -8.77 -4.71 3.69
N HIS A 115 -8.25 -5.94 3.71
CA HIS A 115 -9.05 -7.15 3.75
C HIS A 115 -8.71 -7.95 5.00
N ARG A 116 -9.71 -8.24 5.82
CA ARG A 116 -9.54 -9.10 6.99
C ARG A 116 -9.47 -10.56 6.55
N GLY A 117 -8.57 -11.31 7.17
CA GLY A 117 -8.35 -12.71 6.82
C GLY A 117 -7.34 -12.86 5.70
N THR A 118 -7.42 -13.96 4.97
CA THR A 118 -6.45 -14.28 3.92
C THR A 118 -6.75 -13.50 2.63
N PRO A 119 -5.70 -13.06 1.91
CA PRO A 119 -5.92 -12.29 0.68
C PRO A 119 -6.72 -13.06 -0.37
N GLU A 120 -6.62 -14.38 -0.39
CA GLU A 120 -7.31 -15.23 -1.36
C GLU A 120 -8.83 -15.09 -1.33
N THR A 121 -9.40 -14.64 -0.20
CA THR A 121 -10.85 -14.47 -0.08
C THR A 121 -11.34 -13.09 -0.54
N HIS A 122 -10.44 -12.18 -0.88
CA HIS A 122 -10.83 -10.85 -1.38
C HIS A 122 -11.33 -10.95 -2.83
N TRP A 123 -12.41 -10.21 -3.13
CA TRP A 123 -13.05 -10.28 -4.45
C TRP A 123 -12.12 -9.91 -5.62
N LEU A 124 -11.11 -9.05 -5.39
CA LEU A 124 -10.14 -8.70 -6.43
C LEU A 124 -9.17 -9.83 -6.74
N LEU A 125 -8.93 -10.74 -5.78
CA LEU A 125 -7.94 -11.81 -5.91
C LEU A 125 -8.58 -13.17 -6.07
N HIS A 126 -9.87 -13.28 -5.79
CA HIS A 126 -10.61 -14.51 -5.89
C HIS A 126 -10.92 -14.82 -7.36
N LYS A 127 -10.64 -16.03 -7.81
CA LYS A 127 -10.86 -16.47 -9.17
C LYS A 127 -11.73 -17.69 -9.23
#